data_039acc3f1e48974f1c3d97f176ddb7a6
#
_entry.id   039acc3f1e48974f1c3d97f176ddb7a6
#
_cell.length_a   1.000
_cell.length_b   1.000
_cell.length_c   1.000
_cell.angle_alpha   90.00
_cell.angle_beta   90.00
_cell.angle_gamma   90.00
#
_symmetry.space_group_name_H-M   'P 1'
#
loop_
_entity.id
_entity.type
_entity.pdbx_description
1 polymer ?
#
loop_
_entity_poly.entity_id
_entity_poly.type
_entity_poly.pdbx_seq_one_letter_code
_entity_poly.pdbx_strand_id
1 'polypeptide(L)'
;MQVVSLSGSPSPTSRSGVVLAHASRWLEHQGVEVTTLRIRDFKAEELLFAQFDSPQVQAFIEAVRQADGLLIGTPVYKASFSGALKTLLDLLPERALHGKVVLPLATGGSIAHMLAVDYALKPVLSALKSQEVLHGIFAIDSQISYSDNALGGDLDDVLTERLREGLEHFLLGLQHRLQARNRQNGGHLQLAL
;
A
#
# COMPACT_ATOMS: atom_id res chain seq x y z
N MET A 1 -5.24 13.63 -6.63
CA MET A 1 -5.35 12.34 -5.90
C MET A 1 -4.05 12.09 -5.19
N GLN A 2 -4.10 11.69 -3.93
CA GLN A 2 -2.92 11.40 -3.11
C GLN A 2 -2.92 9.92 -2.72
N VAL A 3 -1.79 9.25 -2.89
CA VAL A 3 -1.61 7.84 -2.58
C VAL A 3 -0.39 7.66 -1.69
N VAL A 4 -0.52 6.84 -0.66
CA VAL A 4 0.63 6.37 0.14
C VAL A 4 1.07 5.02 -0.42
N SER A 5 2.35 4.94 -0.81
CA SER A 5 3.04 3.70 -1.19
C SER A 5 3.86 3.21 0.00
N LEU A 6 3.37 2.17 0.67
CA LEU A 6 3.92 1.65 1.92
C LEU A 6 4.73 0.37 1.69
N SER A 7 6.05 0.44 1.89
CA SER A 7 6.94 -0.72 1.81
C SER A 7 7.16 -1.35 3.18
N GLY A 8 6.61 -2.54 3.38
CA GLY A 8 6.73 -3.33 4.60
C GLY A 8 7.94 -4.27 4.65
N SER A 9 8.88 -4.16 3.71
CA SER A 9 10.09 -4.99 3.73
C SER A 9 11.15 -4.44 4.68
N PRO A 10 11.69 -5.25 5.61
CA PRO A 10 12.82 -4.84 6.44
C PRO A 10 14.17 -4.89 5.68
N SER A 11 14.23 -5.51 4.51
CA SER A 11 15.45 -5.58 3.71
C SER A 11 15.73 -4.27 2.96
N PRO A 12 16.99 -3.83 2.87
CA PRO A 12 17.37 -2.68 2.04
C PRO A 12 17.16 -2.95 0.55
N THR A 13 17.35 -4.20 0.12
CA THR A 13 17.02 -4.69 -1.22
C THR A 13 15.79 -5.57 -1.12
N SER A 14 14.73 -5.23 -1.84
CA SER A 14 13.44 -5.91 -1.68
C SER A 14 12.70 -6.03 -2.99
N ARG A 15 12.34 -7.25 -3.37
CA ARG A 15 11.48 -7.50 -4.54
C ARG A 15 10.14 -6.80 -4.43
N SER A 16 9.50 -6.82 -3.25
CA SER A 16 8.27 -6.05 -3.03
C SER A 16 8.50 -4.54 -3.15
N GLY A 17 9.70 -4.04 -2.81
CA GLY A 17 10.07 -2.66 -3.05
C GLY A 17 10.21 -2.33 -4.54
N VAL A 18 10.76 -3.24 -5.34
CA VAL A 18 10.84 -3.09 -6.81
C VAL A 18 9.43 -3.00 -7.40
N VAL A 19 8.52 -3.92 -7.05
CA VAL A 19 7.12 -3.88 -7.53
C VAL A 19 6.43 -2.58 -7.13
N LEU A 20 6.59 -2.14 -5.89
CA LEU A 20 6.05 -0.85 -5.43
C LEU A 20 6.61 0.34 -6.20
N ALA A 21 7.91 0.33 -6.52
CA ALA A 21 8.53 1.41 -7.28
C ALA A 21 7.98 1.49 -8.71
N HIS A 22 7.71 0.35 -9.37
CA HIS A 22 7.02 0.32 -10.65
C HIS A 22 5.59 0.84 -10.54
N ALA A 23 4.84 0.40 -9.53
CA ALA A 23 3.48 0.86 -9.27
C ALA A 23 3.40 2.37 -9.01
N SER A 24 4.31 2.89 -8.17
CA SER A 24 4.37 4.31 -7.85
C SER A 24 4.66 5.16 -9.08
N ARG A 25 5.67 4.80 -9.87
CA ARG A 25 6.01 5.51 -11.12
C ARG A 25 4.85 5.51 -12.11
N TRP A 26 4.16 4.39 -12.25
CA TRP A 26 2.98 4.32 -13.13
C TRP A 26 1.89 5.28 -12.68
N LEU A 27 1.57 5.34 -11.39
CA LEU A 27 0.58 6.28 -10.84
C LEU A 27 1.01 7.75 -11.00
N GLU A 28 2.28 8.06 -10.78
CA GLU A 28 2.84 9.39 -11.01
C GLU A 28 2.67 9.85 -12.46
N HIS A 29 2.90 8.95 -13.43
CA HIS A 29 2.62 9.22 -14.86
C HIS A 29 1.12 9.44 -15.14
N GLN A 30 0.22 8.93 -14.32
CA GLN A 30 -1.22 9.21 -14.38
C GLN A 30 -1.62 10.50 -13.62
N GLY A 31 -0.67 11.29 -13.13
CA GLY A 31 -0.92 12.53 -12.40
C GLY A 31 -1.37 12.32 -10.95
N VAL A 32 -1.10 11.16 -10.35
CA VAL A 32 -1.34 10.88 -8.93
C VAL A 32 -0.10 11.29 -8.13
N GLU A 33 -0.29 12.02 -7.05
CA GLU A 33 0.76 12.33 -6.09
C GLU A 33 1.02 11.10 -5.20
N VAL A 34 2.25 10.58 -5.22
CA VAL A 34 2.61 9.37 -4.46
C VAL A 34 3.64 9.71 -3.37
N THR A 35 3.25 9.47 -2.12
CA THR A 35 4.17 9.54 -0.98
C THR A 35 4.67 8.15 -0.64
N THR A 36 5.96 7.91 -0.82
CA THR A 36 6.58 6.62 -0.49
C THR A 36 7.09 6.61 0.94
N LEU A 37 6.64 5.63 1.71
CA LEU A 37 7.06 5.37 3.09
C LEU A 37 7.57 3.93 3.20
N ARG A 38 8.68 3.74 3.90
CA ARG A 38 9.32 2.44 4.08
C ARG A 38 9.43 2.14 5.56
N ILE A 39 9.22 0.90 5.95
CA ILE A 39 9.44 0.47 7.33
C ILE A 39 10.84 0.84 7.84
N ARG A 40 11.83 0.89 6.95
CA ARG A 40 13.21 1.22 7.27
C ARG A 40 13.47 2.71 7.54
N ASP A 41 12.52 3.57 7.21
CA ASP A 41 12.61 5.00 7.48
C ASP A 41 12.29 5.32 8.95
N PHE A 42 11.77 4.35 9.71
CA PHE A 42 11.40 4.48 11.11
C PHE A 42 12.47 3.87 12.02
N LYS A 43 12.60 4.40 13.23
CA LYS A 43 13.40 3.76 14.27
C LYS A 43 12.70 2.49 14.77
N ALA A 44 13.46 1.42 14.92
CA ALA A 44 12.90 0.12 15.30
C ALA A 44 12.16 0.19 16.65
N GLU A 45 12.68 0.96 17.59
CA GLU A 45 12.10 1.18 18.92
C GLU A 45 10.74 1.88 18.86
N GLU A 46 10.58 2.83 17.94
CA GLU A 46 9.30 3.55 17.74
C GLU A 46 8.20 2.60 17.30
N LEU A 47 8.55 1.65 16.41
CA LEU A 47 7.62 0.66 15.90
C LEU A 47 7.35 -0.45 16.91
N LEU A 48 8.41 -1.03 17.49
CA LEU A 48 8.32 -2.20 18.36
C LEU A 48 7.63 -1.88 19.68
N PHE A 49 7.87 -0.69 20.23
CA PHE A 49 7.32 -0.24 21.51
C PHE A 49 6.12 0.71 21.36
N ALA A 50 5.55 0.78 20.14
CA ALA A 50 4.35 1.56 19.82
C ALA A 50 4.42 3.01 20.32
N GLN A 51 5.49 3.74 19.97
CA GLN A 51 5.70 5.12 20.38
C GLN A 51 4.82 6.06 19.53
N PHE A 52 3.54 6.13 19.86
CA PHE A 52 2.55 6.92 19.11
C PHE A 52 2.90 8.41 19.03
N ASP A 53 3.59 8.98 20.04
CA ASP A 53 3.93 10.40 20.10
C ASP A 53 5.19 10.75 19.29
N SER A 54 5.86 9.77 18.67
CA SER A 54 7.00 10.04 17.80
C SER A 54 6.59 10.94 16.63
N PRO A 55 7.34 12.03 16.33
CA PRO A 55 7.05 12.91 15.21
C PRO A 55 6.98 12.15 13.87
N GLN A 56 7.79 11.11 13.70
CA GLN A 56 7.82 10.30 12.49
C GLN A 56 6.57 9.42 12.35
N VAL A 57 6.10 8.85 13.46
CA VAL A 57 4.85 8.08 13.52
C VAL A 57 3.66 9.00 13.26
N GLN A 58 3.64 10.19 13.84
CA GLN A 58 2.59 11.18 13.60
C GLN A 58 2.56 11.65 12.13
N ALA A 59 3.71 11.86 11.51
CA ALA A 59 3.80 12.19 10.09
C ALA A 59 3.26 11.06 9.19
N PHE A 60 3.52 9.80 9.55
CA PHE A 60 2.95 8.63 8.86
C PHE A 60 1.44 8.59 8.99
N ILE A 61 0.90 8.73 10.21
CA ILE A 61 -0.55 8.74 10.46
C ILE A 61 -1.21 9.85 9.63
N GLU A 62 -0.61 11.04 9.60
CA GLU A 62 -1.13 12.18 8.84
C GLU A 62 -1.07 11.93 7.32
N ALA A 63 0.01 11.36 6.80
CA ALA A 63 0.11 10.98 5.39
C ALA A 63 -1.00 9.98 5.00
N VAL A 64 -1.23 8.96 5.83
CA VAL A 64 -2.32 8.01 5.62
C VAL A 64 -3.68 8.70 5.71
N ARG A 65 -3.87 9.64 6.65
CA ARG A 65 -5.13 10.39 6.80
C ARG A 65 -5.48 11.18 5.55
N GLN A 66 -4.50 11.83 4.93
CA GLN A 66 -4.68 12.67 3.73
C GLN A 66 -4.85 11.84 2.45
N ALA A 67 -4.33 10.62 2.40
CA ALA A 67 -4.36 9.78 1.21
C ALA A 67 -5.79 9.39 0.80
N ASP A 68 -6.04 9.34 -0.50
CA ASP A 68 -7.25 8.77 -1.11
C ASP A 68 -7.17 7.25 -1.23
N GLY A 69 -5.96 6.69 -1.27
CA GLY A 69 -5.71 5.25 -1.32
C GLY A 69 -4.29 4.86 -0.91
N LEU A 70 -4.05 3.55 -0.77
CA LEU A 70 -2.77 2.99 -0.39
C LEU A 70 -2.35 1.85 -1.32
N LEU A 71 -1.07 1.85 -1.72
CA LEU A 71 -0.36 0.67 -2.17
C LEU A 71 0.38 0.08 -0.97
N ILE A 72 0.20 -1.21 -0.68
CA ILE A 72 0.87 -1.86 0.45
C ILE A 72 1.68 -3.04 -0.06
N GLY A 73 3.01 -2.91 -0.06
CA GLY A 73 3.93 -3.93 -0.52
C GLY A 73 4.61 -4.68 0.63
N THR A 74 4.66 -6.01 0.54
CA THR A 74 5.26 -6.85 1.57
C THR A 74 5.90 -8.11 0.99
N PRO A 75 7.05 -8.57 1.50
CA PRO A 75 7.46 -9.95 1.28
C PRO A 75 6.59 -10.89 2.12
N VAL A 76 6.42 -12.13 1.64
CA VAL A 76 5.83 -13.20 2.45
C VAL A 76 6.90 -13.88 3.29
N TYR A 77 6.74 -13.85 4.60
CA TYR A 77 7.56 -14.55 5.58
C TYR A 77 6.69 -15.50 6.41
N LYS A 78 7.07 -16.79 6.45
CA LYS A 78 6.34 -17.80 7.25
C LYS A 78 4.83 -17.79 7.00
N ALA A 79 4.46 -17.84 5.71
CA ALA A 79 3.07 -17.88 5.23
C ALA A 79 2.22 -16.63 5.56
N SER A 80 2.85 -15.50 5.92
CA SER A 80 2.17 -14.25 6.22
C SER A 80 2.94 -13.05 5.66
N PHE A 81 2.36 -11.86 5.70
CA PHE A 81 3.08 -10.61 5.45
C PHE A 81 4.16 -10.38 6.53
N SER A 82 5.13 -9.49 6.27
CA SER A 82 6.24 -9.25 7.20
C SER A 82 5.75 -8.74 8.55
N GLY A 83 6.32 -9.24 9.65
CA GLY A 83 6.03 -8.71 10.99
C GLY A 83 6.38 -7.23 11.13
N ALA A 84 7.40 -6.76 10.41
CA ALA A 84 7.74 -5.34 10.35
C ALA A 84 6.61 -4.47 9.79
N LEU A 85 5.90 -4.94 8.77
CA LEU A 85 4.69 -4.24 8.28
C LEU A 85 3.61 -4.21 9.37
N LYS A 86 3.44 -5.30 10.12
CA LYS A 86 2.42 -5.35 11.18
C LYS A 86 2.67 -4.31 12.27
N THR A 87 3.92 -4.13 12.71
CA THR A 87 4.24 -3.11 13.72
C THR A 87 3.87 -1.69 13.25
N LEU A 88 4.02 -1.41 11.96
CA LEU A 88 3.64 -0.10 11.42
C LEU A 88 2.11 0.06 11.29
N LEU A 89 1.41 -0.99 10.85
CA LEU A 89 -0.06 -0.97 10.75
C LEU A 89 -0.73 -0.85 12.12
N ASP A 90 -0.12 -1.37 13.19
CA ASP A 90 -0.63 -1.28 14.56
C ASP A 90 -0.60 0.15 15.13
N LEU A 91 0.21 1.04 14.55
CA LEU A 91 0.25 2.45 14.94
C LEU A 91 -0.87 3.29 14.30
N LEU A 92 -1.59 2.74 13.33
CA LEU A 92 -2.70 3.46 12.69
C LEU A 92 -3.95 3.49 13.59
N PRO A 93 -4.68 4.61 13.61
CA PRO A 93 -5.98 4.68 14.27
C PRO A 93 -6.97 3.63 13.72
N GLU A 94 -7.93 3.21 14.54
CA GLU A 94 -8.92 2.15 14.22
C GLU A 94 -9.61 2.32 12.84
N ARG A 95 -9.87 3.55 12.43
CA ARG A 95 -10.59 3.87 11.18
C ARG A 95 -9.67 4.47 10.09
N ALA A 96 -8.37 4.24 10.19
CA ALA A 96 -7.39 4.90 9.32
C ALA A 96 -7.63 4.65 7.82
N LEU A 97 -8.19 3.51 7.45
CA LEU A 97 -8.45 3.14 6.05
C LEU A 97 -9.92 3.33 5.63
N HIS A 98 -10.75 3.95 6.47
CA HIS A 98 -12.13 4.22 6.11
C HIS A 98 -12.21 5.17 4.90
N GLY A 99 -12.98 4.77 3.89
CA GLY A 99 -13.17 5.55 2.67
C GLY A 99 -11.97 5.55 1.70
N LYS A 100 -10.95 4.71 1.94
CA LYS A 100 -9.76 4.59 1.07
C LYS A 100 -9.79 3.30 0.27
N VAL A 101 -9.20 3.36 -0.94
CA VAL A 101 -8.94 2.19 -1.78
C VAL A 101 -7.57 1.62 -1.42
N VAL A 102 -7.46 0.31 -1.25
CA VAL A 102 -6.19 -0.35 -0.93
C VAL A 102 -5.86 -1.42 -1.96
N LEU A 103 -4.66 -1.35 -2.53
CA LEU A 103 -4.10 -2.39 -3.39
C LEU A 103 -2.94 -3.09 -2.68
N PRO A 104 -3.11 -4.33 -2.20
CA PRO A 104 -2.04 -5.13 -1.64
C PRO A 104 -1.12 -5.69 -2.75
N LEU A 105 0.19 -5.63 -2.49
CA LEU A 105 1.24 -6.19 -3.36
C LEU A 105 2.10 -7.12 -2.50
N ALA A 106 2.24 -8.38 -2.88
CA ALA A 106 3.06 -9.32 -2.11
C ALA A 106 4.05 -10.06 -3.00
N THR A 107 5.21 -10.39 -2.45
CA THR A 107 6.23 -11.17 -3.14
C THR A 107 6.65 -12.38 -2.31
N GLY A 108 6.96 -13.49 -2.97
CA GLY A 108 7.43 -14.69 -2.30
C GLY A 108 8.09 -15.69 -3.24
N GLY A 109 8.84 -16.63 -2.69
CA GLY A 109 9.59 -17.61 -3.47
C GLY A 109 8.73 -18.64 -4.23
N SER A 110 7.44 -18.77 -3.91
CA SER A 110 6.53 -19.74 -4.52
C SER A 110 5.11 -19.22 -4.58
N ILE A 111 4.40 -19.58 -5.64
CA ILE A 111 2.96 -19.29 -5.83
C ILE A 111 2.08 -19.88 -4.71
N ALA A 112 2.56 -20.93 -4.03
CA ALA A 112 1.84 -21.53 -2.89
C ALA A 112 1.59 -20.53 -1.73
N HIS A 113 2.31 -19.42 -1.70
CA HIS A 113 2.15 -18.37 -0.69
C HIS A 113 1.18 -17.26 -1.07
N MET A 114 0.54 -17.32 -2.25
CA MET A 114 -0.34 -16.25 -2.74
C MET A 114 -1.50 -15.94 -1.77
N LEU A 115 -2.00 -16.95 -1.08
CA LEU A 115 -3.11 -16.81 -0.15
C LEU A 115 -2.76 -16.01 1.10
N ALA A 116 -1.48 -15.71 1.37
CA ALA A 116 -1.07 -14.84 2.47
C ALA A 116 -1.68 -13.43 2.36
N VAL A 117 -1.95 -12.95 1.14
CA VAL A 117 -2.64 -11.66 0.93
C VAL A 117 -4.06 -11.73 1.47
N ASP A 118 -4.82 -12.78 1.07
CA ASP A 118 -6.25 -12.88 1.39
C ASP A 118 -6.51 -13.28 2.84
N TYR A 119 -5.72 -14.21 3.38
CA TYR A 119 -5.96 -14.78 4.70
C TYR A 119 -5.15 -14.15 5.84
N ALA A 120 -4.09 -13.41 5.54
CA ALA A 120 -3.32 -12.73 6.56
C ALA A 120 -3.41 -11.20 6.48
N LEU A 121 -3.15 -10.59 5.31
CA LEU A 121 -3.10 -9.14 5.20
C LEU A 121 -4.50 -8.50 5.15
N LYS A 122 -5.41 -8.99 4.30
CA LYS A 122 -6.75 -8.41 4.17
C LYS A 122 -7.55 -8.34 5.48
N PRO A 123 -7.53 -9.33 6.38
CA PRO A 123 -8.19 -9.20 7.68
C PRO A 123 -7.69 -8.02 8.51
N VAL A 124 -6.38 -7.71 8.48
CA VAL A 124 -5.83 -6.55 9.17
C VAL A 124 -6.31 -5.25 8.54
N LEU A 125 -6.33 -5.17 7.21
CA LEU A 125 -6.86 -4.00 6.50
C LEU A 125 -8.36 -3.79 6.77
N SER A 126 -9.12 -4.86 6.90
CA SER A 126 -10.53 -4.81 7.27
C SER A 126 -10.73 -4.34 8.73
N ALA A 127 -9.86 -4.73 9.65
CA ALA A 127 -9.85 -4.23 11.03
C ALA A 127 -9.63 -2.70 11.07
N LEU A 128 -8.79 -2.16 10.17
CA LEU A 128 -8.57 -0.72 9.98
C LEU A 128 -9.73 -0.03 9.21
N LYS A 129 -10.85 -0.73 9.01
CA LYS A 129 -12.08 -0.25 8.34
C LYS A 129 -11.88 0.10 6.86
N SER A 130 -10.95 -0.57 6.17
CA SER A 130 -10.93 -0.52 4.71
C SER A 130 -12.18 -1.21 4.16
N GLN A 131 -12.93 -0.50 3.33
CA GLN A 131 -14.14 -1.01 2.68
C GLN A 131 -13.86 -1.50 1.26
N GLU A 132 -12.74 -1.11 0.69
CA GLU A 132 -12.35 -1.42 -0.68
C GLU A 132 -10.90 -1.88 -0.73
N VAL A 133 -10.70 -3.17 -0.48
CA VAL A 133 -9.42 -3.85 -0.67
C VAL A 133 -9.50 -4.62 -1.98
N LEU A 134 -8.73 -4.17 -2.97
CA LEU A 134 -8.72 -4.79 -4.29
C LEU A 134 -8.12 -6.20 -4.26
N HIS A 135 -8.29 -6.90 -5.36
CA HIS A 135 -7.60 -8.18 -5.54
C HIS A 135 -6.09 -7.94 -5.54
N GLY A 136 -5.39 -8.53 -4.55
CA GLY A 136 -3.96 -8.32 -4.38
C GLY A 136 -3.13 -8.92 -5.52
N ILE A 137 -1.99 -8.30 -5.79
CA ILE A 137 -1.04 -8.82 -6.79
C ILE A 137 0.05 -9.58 -6.06
N PHE A 138 0.18 -10.86 -6.37
CA PHE A 138 1.25 -11.70 -5.86
C PHE A 138 2.29 -11.96 -6.95
N ALA A 139 3.55 -11.68 -6.67
CA ALA A 139 4.67 -11.94 -7.59
C ALA A 139 5.63 -12.98 -7.00
N ILE A 140 6.06 -13.94 -7.82
CA ILE A 140 7.12 -14.87 -7.42
C ILE A 140 8.49 -14.25 -7.67
N ASP A 141 9.46 -14.67 -6.90
CA ASP A 141 10.81 -14.11 -6.91
C ASP A 141 11.48 -14.15 -8.30
N SER A 142 11.18 -15.18 -9.11
CA SER A 142 11.73 -15.32 -10.47
C SER A 142 11.18 -14.31 -11.48
N GLN A 143 10.09 -13.62 -11.17
CA GLN A 143 9.50 -12.58 -12.03
C GLN A 143 10.13 -11.20 -11.83
N ILE A 144 11.05 -11.08 -10.87
CA ILE A 144 11.63 -9.80 -10.46
C ILE A 144 13.14 -9.90 -10.44
N SER A 145 13.82 -9.13 -11.27
CA SER A 145 15.27 -8.95 -11.24
C SER A 145 15.66 -7.74 -10.39
N TYR A 146 16.88 -7.74 -9.87
CA TYR A 146 17.48 -6.54 -9.28
C TYR A 146 18.40 -5.87 -10.29
N SER A 147 18.41 -4.55 -10.32
CA SER A 147 19.50 -3.76 -10.90
C SER A 147 20.48 -3.37 -9.80
N ASP A 148 21.66 -2.89 -10.19
CA ASP A 148 22.73 -2.46 -9.27
C ASP A 148 22.34 -1.31 -8.34
N ASN A 149 21.18 -0.68 -8.56
CA ASN A 149 20.61 0.34 -7.69
C ASN A 149 19.65 -0.28 -6.69
N ALA A 150 19.78 0.06 -5.40
CA ALA A 150 19.07 -0.53 -4.25
C ALA A 150 17.52 -0.61 -4.36
N LEU A 151 16.90 0.12 -5.26
CA LEU A 151 15.45 0.10 -5.56
C LEU A 151 15.16 -0.11 -7.05
N GLY A 152 16.19 -0.37 -7.84
CA GLY A 152 16.05 -0.66 -9.26
C GLY A 152 15.89 -2.17 -9.49
N GLY A 153 15.14 -2.50 -10.51
CA GLY A 153 14.93 -3.86 -10.97
C GLY A 153 13.84 -3.86 -12.05
N ASP A 154 13.76 -4.98 -12.76
CA ASP A 154 12.81 -5.18 -13.83
C ASP A 154 11.81 -6.28 -13.45
N LEU A 155 10.62 -6.17 -13.98
CA LEU A 155 9.55 -7.15 -13.88
C LEU A 155 9.47 -7.91 -15.21
N ASP A 156 9.12 -9.20 -15.16
CA ASP A 156 8.79 -9.91 -16.38
C ASP A 156 7.51 -9.35 -17.02
N ASP A 157 7.27 -9.68 -18.30
CA ASP A 157 6.13 -9.16 -19.06
C ASP A 157 4.78 -9.57 -18.43
N VAL A 158 4.69 -10.77 -17.88
CA VAL A 158 3.46 -11.30 -17.26
C VAL A 158 3.13 -10.54 -15.99
N LEU A 159 4.13 -10.27 -15.14
CA LEU A 159 3.93 -9.48 -13.93
C LEU A 159 3.64 -8.01 -14.25
N THR A 160 4.35 -7.47 -15.24
CA THR A 160 4.13 -6.09 -15.72
C THR A 160 2.68 -5.87 -16.14
N GLU A 161 2.11 -6.78 -16.93
CA GLU A 161 0.73 -6.67 -17.38
C GLU A 161 -0.26 -6.81 -16.22
N ARG A 162 -0.09 -7.80 -15.33
CA ARG A 162 -0.95 -7.94 -14.15
C ARG A 162 -0.88 -6.73 -13.21
N LEU A 163 0.30 -6.14 -13.08
CA LEU A 163 0.48 -4.92 -12.28
C LEU A 163 -0.27 -3.75 -12.91
N ARG A 164 -0.15 -3.58 -14.23
CA ARG A 164 -0.85 -2.54 -14.99
C ARG A 164 -2.37 -2.65 -14.82
N GLU A 165 -2.94 -3.84 -15.03
CA GLU A 165 -4.38 -4.09 -14.86
C GLU A 165 -4.84 -3.77 -13.42
N GLY A 166 -4.09 -4.22 -12.41
CA GLY A 166 -4.42 -3.93 -11.02
C GLY A 166 -4.35 -2.44 -10.68
N LEU A 167 -3.40 -1.71 -11.26
CA LEU A 167 -3.26 -0.27 -11.09
C LEU A 167 -4.36 0.53 -11.80
N GLU A 168 -4.81 0.06 -12.96
CA GLU A 168 -5.97 0.65 -13.65
C GLU A 168 -7.24 0.53 -12.79
N HIS A 169 -7.50 -0.66 -12.22
CA HIS A 169 -8.62 -0.84 -11.29
C HIS A 169 -8.47 0.03 -10.03
N PHE A 170 -7.26 0.16 -9.50
CA PHE A 170 -6.98 1.02 -8.36
C PHE A 170 -7.27 2.49 -8.69
N LEU A 171 -6.81 2.98 -9.83
CA LEU A 171 -7.06 4.35 -10.30
C LEU A 171 -8.55 4.63 -10.48
N LEU A 172 -9.29 3.70 -11.08
CA LEU A 172 -10.75 3.80 -11.21
C LEU A 172 -11.44 3.87 -9.84
N GLY A 173 -11.02 3.04 -8.88
CA GLY A 173 -11.53 3.08 -7.50
C GLY A 173 -11.30 4.45 -6.85
N LEU A 174 -10.09 5.02 -7.00
CA LEU A 174 -9.78 6.37 -6.50
C LEU A 174 -10.69 7.43 -7.11
N GLN A 175 -10.89 7.39 -8.43
CA GLN A 175 -11.73 8.35 -9.15
C GLN A 175 -13.20 8.27 -8.69
N HIS A 176 -13.75 7.07 -8.53
CA HIS A 176 -15.10 6.85 -8.03
C HIS A 176 -15.28 7.40 -6.61
N ARG A 177 -14.30 7.19 -5.73
CA ARG A 177 -14.34 7.70 -4.34
C ARG A 177 -14.32 9.23 -4.30
N LEU A 178 -13.48 9.86 -5.12
CA LEU A 178 -13.45 11.32 -5.22
C LEU A 178 -14.77 11.90 -5.72
N GLN A 179 -15.37 11.29 -6.74
CA GLN A 179 -16.67 11.72 -7.26
C GLN A 179 -17.78 11.59 -6.18
N ALA A 180 -17.79 10.48 -5.44
CA ALA A 180 -18.76 10.27 -4.36
C ALA A 180 -18.59 11.33 -3.26
N ARG A 181 -17.35 11.62 -2.83
CA ARG A 181 -17.05 12.66 -1.84
C ARG A 181 -17.51 14.05 -2.29
N ASN A 182 -17.27 14.40 -3.56
CA ASN A 182 -17.67 15.69 -4.11
C ASN A 182 -19.19 15.85 -4.20
N ARG A 183 -19.91 14.77 -4.54
CA ARG A 183 -21.39 14.77 -4.52
C ARG A 183 -21.98 14.99 -3.13
N GLN A 184 -21.41 14.36 -2.10
CA GLN A 184 -21.82 14.54 -0.71
C GLN A 184 -21.60 15.98 -0.22
N ASN A 185 -20.44 16.57 -0.54
CA ASN A 185 -20.11 17.94 -0.16
C ASN A 185 -20.93 18.98 -0.93
N GLY A 186 -21.24 18.74 -2.21
CA GLY A 186 -22.09 19.62 -3.04
C GLY A 186 -23.58 19.58 -2.67
N GLY A 187 -24.07 18.44 -2.18
CA GLY A 187 -25.47 18.30 -1.74
C GLY A 187 -25.78 19.04 -0.43
N HIS A 188 -24.82 19.29 0.44
CA HIS A 188 -25.00 20.08 1.65
C HIS A 188 -25.15 21.60 1.40
N LEU A 189 -24.66 22.09 0.28
CA LEU A 189 -24.78 23.51 -0.09
C LEU A 189 -26.18 23.86 -0.68
N GLN A 190 -26.95 22.90 -1.15
CA GLN A 190 -28.30 23.14 -1.72
C GLN A 190 -29.44 23.01 -0.70
N LEU A 191 -29.20 22.53 0.53
CA LEU A 191 -30.22 22.41 1.58
C LEU A 191 -30.18 23.56 2.60
N ALA A 192 -29.31 24.57 2.39
CA ALA A 192 -29.13 25.72 3.27
C ALA A 192 -29.70 27.04 2.66
N LEU A 193 -30.55 26.95 1.64
CA LEU A 193 -31.35 28.04 1.09
C LEU A 193 -32.86 27.71 1.23
#